data_7b583df557e9c807115cfb609c7883e0
#
_entry.id   7b583df557e9c807115cfb609c7883e0
#
_cell.length_a   1.000
_cell.length_b   1.000
_cell.length_c   1.000
_cell.angle_alpha   90.00
_cell.angle_beta   90.00
_cell.angle_gamma   90.00
#
_symmetry.space_group_name_H-M   'P 1'
#
loop_
_entity.id
_entity.type
_entity.pdbx_description
1 polymer ?
#
loop_
_entity_poly.entity_id
_entity_poly.type
_entity_poly.pdbx_seq_one_letter_code
_entity_poly.pdbx_strand_id
1 'polypeptide(L)'
;MIFDRVPKKYTVESGGQIQACGTSGFLHEVIRPSTPSKEVSITLPDTILCEIRLFSKGQLPDTVQDWEAPYNDCDMLLLPTHADDEHIFFGGIMPYYAGEKGMKVQVAYLTNHWGEPYRPHELLNGLWEVGIRAYPVISEFSDYYSEALEHAKTLYDTEKMLAYEVELIRRFKPEVVVDHDINGEYGHGVHMLNTWLLQQAVEQSGNAQYFPESAQKYGTFDVQKTYLHLYPENELIMDVDTPLKAFGGKTAYEVAVAGFSKHVSQQKWFSVEKSGKYDCRKFGLYRTTVGLDSGIGDFFENVTFSDAPDPLPPKEESTQETASDIQTESSDTVSKTESTLSFWYLIPIVLGGAVLLCCII
;
A
#
# COMPACT_ATOMS: atom_id res chain seq x y z
N MET A 1 9.66 -10.82 -8.70
CA MET A 1 8.95 -11.07 -9.98
C MET A 1 7.81 -10.09 -10.10
N ILE A 2 7.60 -9.50 -11.26
CA ILE A 2 6.52 -8.54 -11.54
C ILE A 2 5.71 -9.10 -12.70
N PHE A 3 4.38 -9.17 -12.55
CA PHE A 3 3.45 -9.76 -13.52
C PHE A 3 2.53 -8.70 -14.11
N ASP A 4 2.00 -8.91 -15.32
CA ASP A 4 1.03 -8.01 -15.98
C ASP A 4 -0.35 -8.01 -15.30
N ARG A 5 -0.68 -9.12 -14.67
CA ARG A 5 -1.90 -9.36 -13.87
C ARG A 5 -1.58 -10.30 -12.74
N VAL A 6 -2.48 -10.40 -11.77
CA VAL A 6 -2.34 -11.35 -10.67
C VAL A 6 -2.11 -12.76 -11.22
N PRO A 7 -0.96 -13.39 -10.91
CA PRO A 7 -0.62 -14.68 -11.47
C PRO A 7 -1.53 -15.78 -10.91
N LYS A 8 -1.84 -16.79 -11.73
CA LYS A 8 -2.34 -18.05 -11.23
C LYS A 8 -1.22 -18.79 -10.51
N LYS A 9 -1.56 -19.87 -9.78
CA LYS A 9 -0.55 -20.74 -9.16
C LYS A 9 0.52 -21.15 -10.16
N TYR A 10 1.76 -21.00 -9.79
CA TYR A 10 2.93 -21.36 -10.58
C TYR A 10 3.98 -22.03 -9.70
N THR A 11 5.04 -22.56 -10.28
CA THR A 11 6.11 -23.22 -9.54
C THR A 11 7.46 -22.61 -9.86
N VAL A 12 8.30 -22.58 -8.81
CA VAL A 12 9.72 -22.23 -8.91
C VAL A 12 10.52 -23.43 -8.42
N GLU A 13 11.40 -23.95 -9.27
CA GLU A 13 12.33 -25.02 -8.95
C GLU A 13 13.75 -24.45 -8.77
N SER A 14 14.38 -24.78 -7.68
CA SER A 14 15.78 -24.40 -7.38
C SER A 14 16.46 -25.51 -6.59
N GLY A 15 17.62 -25.96 -7.06
CA GLY A 15 18.39 -27.02 -6.40
C GLY A 15 17.62 -28.33 -6.19
N GLY A 16 16.73 -28.68 -7.14
CA GLY A 16 15.89 -29.88 -7.08
C GLY A 16 14.68 -29.78 -6.12
N GLN A 17 14.43 -28.58 -5.56
CA GLN A 17 13.26 -28.31 -4.71
C GLN A 17 12.23 -27.48 -5.49
N ILE A 18 10.97 -27.91 -5.48
CA ILE A 18 9.85 -27.22 -6.12
C ILE A 18 9.04 -26.49 -5.06
N GLN A 19 8.87 -25.18 -5.26
CA GLN A 19 8.05 -24.30 -4.43
C GLN A 19 6.81 -23.86 -5.23
N ALA A 20 5.61 -24.01 -4.64
CA ALA A 20 4.39 -23.44 -5.18
C ALA A 20 4.31 -21.95 -4.83
N CYS A 21 4.01 -21.12 -5.84
CA CYS A 21 3.93 -19.66 -5.78
C CYS A 21 2.63 -19.17 -6.43
N GLY A 22 2.39 -17.84 -6.41
CA GLY A 22 1.17 -17.25 -7.00
C GLY A 22 -0.09 -17.48 -6.16
N THR A 23 0.05 -17.71 -4.85
CA THR A 23 -1.08 -17.95 -3.95
C THR A 23 -1.45 -16.73 -3.11
N SER A 24 -0.57 -15.74 -3.05
CA SER A 24 -0.77 -14.47 -2.33
C SER A 24 -1.75 -13.52 -3.02
N GLY A 25 -1.92 -13.66 -4.33
CA GLY A 25 -2.71 -12.74 -5.13
C GLY A 25 -1.99 -11.43 -5.45
N PHE A 26 -0.66 -11.41 -5.34
CA PHE A 26 0.15 -10.19 -5.54
C PHE A 26 0.64 -10.07 -6.98
N LEU A 27 0.65 -8.84 -7.51
CA LEU A 27 1.27 -8.52 -8.80
C LEU A 27 2.80 -8.52 -8.72
N HIS A 28 3.33 -8.15 -7.56
CA HIS A 28 4.76 -8.14 -7.27
C HIS A 28 5.03 -9.17 -6.18
N GLU A 29 5.78 -10.21 -6.50
CA GLU A 29 6.09 -11.29 -5.56
C GLU A 29 7.59 -11.45 -5.33
N VAL A 30 7.97 -11.57 -4.07
CA VAL A 30 9.32 -11.93 -3.66
C VAL A 30 9.36 -13.43 -3.38
N ILE A 31 10.14 -14.16 -4.18
CA ILE A 31 10.33 -15.61 -4.00
C ILE A 31 11.68 -15.86 -3.32
N ARG A 32 11.67 -16.61 -2.24
CA ARG A 32 12.85 -17.02 -1.49
C ARG A 32 13.04 -18.53 -1.63
N PRO A 33 13.84 -19.00 -2.61
CA PRO A 33 14.13 -20.43 -2.74
C PRO A 33 14.82 -20.96 -1.50
N SER A 34 14.36 -22.10 -0.98
CA SER A 34 14.97 -22.75 0.20
C SER A 34 16.38 -23.27 -0.04
N THR A 35 16.66 -23.64 -1.30
CA THR A 35 17.95 -24.19 -1.72
C THR A 35 18.57 -23.32 -2.79
N PRO A 36 19.73 -22.68 -2.54
CA PRO A 36 20.44 -21.91 -3.57
C PRO A 36 20.87 -22.81 -4.73
N SER A 37 20.73 -22.31 -5.96
CA SER A 37 21.15 -23.02 -7.15
C SER A 37 21.68 -22.03 -8.18
N LYS A 38 22.51 -22.53 -9.11
CA LYS A 38 22.95 -21.77 -10.30
C LYS A 38 21.89 -21.72 -11.39
N GLU A 39 20.88 -22.59 -11.27
CA GLU A 39 19.78 -22.70 -12.20
C GLU A 39 18.46 -22.64 -11.43
N VAL A 40 17.54 -21.82 -11.90
CA VAL A 40 16.18 -21.68 -11.37
C VAL A 40 15.21 -21.83 -12.53
N SER A 41 14.31 -22.80 -12.42
CA SER A 41 13.24 -23.02 -13.40
C SER A 41 11.92 -22.46 -12.88
N ILE A 42 11.22 -21.70 -13.72
CA ILE A 42 9.92 -21.11 -13.39
C ILE A 42 8.90 -21.63 -14.41
N THR A 43 7.83 -22.27 -13.91
CA THR A 43 6.74 -22.76 -14.74
C THR A 43 5.50 -21.92 -14.49
N LEU A 44 5.15 -21.06 -15.45
CA LEU A 44 4.03 -20.11 -15.39
C LEU A 44 2.91 -20.53 -16.34
N PRO A 45 1.67 -20.71 -15.87
CA PRO A 45 0.52 -20.89 -16.74
C PRO A 45 -0.12 -19.55 -17.09
N ASP A 46 -0.39 -19.29 -18.38
CA ASP A 46 -1.21 -18.16 -18.87
C ASP A 46 -0.99 -16.79 -18.20
N THR A 47 0.25 -16.46 -17.90
CA THR A 47 0.63 -15.21 -17.22
C THR A 47 1.84 -14.58 -17.89
N ILE A 48 1.81 -13.29 -18.11
CA ILE A 48 2.95 -12.54 -18.64
C ILE A 48 3.80 -12.09 -17.45
N LEU A 49 5.07 -12.49 -17.49
CA LEU A 49 6.08 -12.01 -16.57
C LEU A 49 6.73 -10.76 -17.15
N CYS A 50 6.52 -9.61 -16.49
CA CYS A 50 7.04 -8.33 -16.94
C CYS A 50 8.50 -8.14 -16.57
N GLU A 51 8.89 -8.57 -15.35
CA GLU A 51 10.25 -8.37 -14.84
C GLU A 51 10.64 -9.49 -13.86
N ILE A 52 11.92 -9.88 -13.94
CA ILE A 52 12.59 -10.71 -12.91
C ILE A 52 13.82 -9.94 -12.42
N ARG A 53 13.90 -9.77 -11.09
CA ARG A 53 15.11 -9.29 -10.42
C ARG A 53 15.69 -10.42 -9.60
N LEU A 54 16.99 -10.68 -9.73
CA LEU A 54 17.70 -11.70 -8.99
C LEU A 54 18.64 -11.04 -8.00
N PHE A 55 18.58 -11.50 -6.75
CA PHE A 55 19.43 -11.01 -5.67
C PHE A 55 20.22 -12.17 -5.07
N SER A 56 21.47 -11.89 -4.69
CA SER A 56 22.26 -12.83 -3.86
C SER A 56 21.67 -12.88 -2.44
N LYS A 57 22.11 -13.88 -1.66
CA LYS A 57 21.73 -13.96 -0.24
C LYS A 57 22.17 -12.69 0.49
N GLY A 58 21.25 -12.08 1.23
CA GLY A 58 21.45 -10.83 1.97
C GLY A 58 20.15 -10.09 2.21
N GLN A 59 20.26 -8.84 2.66
CA GLN A 59 19.12 -7.95 2.80
C GLN A 59 18.67 -7.48 1.40
N LEU A 60 17.37 -7.49 1.15
CA LEU A 60 16.82 -6.95 -0.08
C LEU A 60 16.95 -5.42 -0.09
N PRO A 61 17.21 -4.81 -1.26
CA PRO A 61 17.12 -3.35 -1.38
C PRO A 61 15.73 -2.84 -1.02
N ASP A 62 15.63 -1.65 -0.44
CA ASP A 62 14.36 -1.01 -0.04
C ASP A 62 13.40 -0.79 -1.23
N THR A 63 13.92 -0.78 -2.45
CA THR A 63 13.14 -0.69 -3.69
C THR A 63 12.44 -2.00 -4.09
N VAL A 64 12.73 -3.11 -3.41
CA VAL A 64 12.07 -4.39 -3.64
C VAL A 64 10.81 -4.45 -2.78
N GLN A 65 9.67 -4.55 -3.43
CA GLN A 65 8.37 -4.60 -2.78
C GLN A 65 8.10 -6.02 -2.24
N ASP A 66 8.45 -6.22 -0.98
CA ASP A 66 8.19 -7.44 -0.24
C ASP A 66 6.88 -7.29 0.53
N TRP A 67 5.77 -7.47 -0.20
CA TRP A 67 4.44 -7.22 0.32
C TRP A 67 4.03 -8.24 1.39
N GLU A 68 3.43 -7.73 2.43
CA GLU A 68 2.71 -8.52 3.44
C GLU A 68 1.26 -8.72 3.01
N ALA A 69 0.61 -9.76 3.54
CA ALA A 69 -0.83 -9.93 3.33
C ALA A 69 -1.61 -8.75 3.95
N PRO A 70 -2.82 -8.43 3.42
CA PRO A 70 -3.71 -7.50 4.08
C PRO A 70 -3.91 -7.86 5.56
N TYR A 71 -4.05 -6.87 6.42
CA TYR A 71 -4.24 -7.09 7.85
C TYR A 71 -5.48 -7.93 8.16
N ASN A 72 -5.52 -8.57 9.32
CA ASN A 72 -6.75 -9.17 9.86
C ASN A 72 -7.56 -8.15 10.66
N ASP A 73 -6.86 -7.18 11.25
CA ASP A 73 -7.36 -5.99 11.93
C ASP A 73 -6.42 -4.83 11.63
N CYS A 74 -6.90 -3.61 11.54
CA CYS A 74 -6.07 -2.44 11.29
C CYS A 74 -6.49 -1.26 12.17
N ASP A 75 -5.56 -0.35 12.42
CA ASP A 75 -5.85 0.85 13.21
C ASP A 75 -6.63 1.87 12.36
N MET A 76 -6.29 1.97 11.07
CA MET A 76 -6.93 2.90 10.12
C MET A 76 -7.22 2.22 8.79
N LEU A 77 -8.40 2.47 8.25
CA LEU A 77 -8.81 2.09 6.90
C LEU A 77 -8.92 3.35 6.04
N LEU A 78 -8.16 3.39 4.95
CA LEU A 78 -8.27 4.43 3.93
C LEU A 78 -9.05 3.90 2.74
N LEU A 79 -10.03 4.68 2.25
CA LEU A 79 -10.93 4.32 1.17
C LEU A 79 -10.78 5.26 -0.04
N PRO A 80 -9.62 5.27 -0.73
CA PRO A 80 -9.52 5.96 -2.01
C PRO A 80 -10.42 5.31 -3.05
N THR A 81 -10.98 6.12 -3.94
CA THR A 81 -11.79 5.61 -5.05
C THR A 81 -10.90 5.04 -6.15
N HIS A 82 -9.92 5.83 -6.62
CA HIS A 82 -9.04 5.48 -7.73
C HIS A 82 -7.59 5.34 -7.27
N ALA A 83 -6.79 4.68 -8.11
CA ALA A 83 -5.35 4.58 -7.90
C ALA A 83 -4.68 5.93 -8.19
N ASP A 84 -4.33 6.70 -7.18
CA ASP A 84 -3.67 8.00 -7.06
C ASP A 84 -4.34 8.93 -6.01
N ASP A 85 -5.64 8.76 -5.75
CA ASP A 85 -6.40 9.55 -4.79
C ASP A 85 -5.76 9.51 -3.38
N GLU A 86 -5.20 8.37 -3.00
CA GLU A 86 -4.54 8.14 -1.71
C GLU A 86 -3.37 9.09 -1.47
N HIS A 87 -2.74 9.58 -2.52
CA HIS A 87 -1.66 10.56 -2.44
C HIS A 87 -2.17 11.98 -2.61
N ILE A 88 -3.11 12.19 -3.54
CA ILE A 88 -3.61 13.52 -3.90
C ILE A 88 -4.41 14.11 -2.75
N PHE A 89 -5.33 13.33 -2.17
CA PHE A 89 -6.30 13.82 -1.20
C PHE A 89 -6.00 13.41 0.25
N PHE A 90 -5.34 12.26 0.47
CA PHE A 90 -5.01 11.76 1.82
C PHE A 90 -3.50 11.89 2.14
N GLY A 91 -2.77 12.62 1.32
CA GLY A 91 -1.34 12.76 1.20
C GLY A 91 -0.48 12.43 2.41
N GLY A 92 -0.62 13.16 3.51
CA GLY A 92 0.23 13.01 4.69
C GLY A 92 -0.09 11.81 5.59
N ILE A 93 -1.26 11.18 5.44
CA ILE A 93 -1.75 10.15 6.36
C ILE A 93 -0.84 8.91 6.34
N MET A 94 -0.60 8.34 5.16
CA MET A 94 0.18 7.10 5.04
C MET A 94 1.62 7.27 5.52
N PRO A 95 2.40 8.27 5.07
CA PRO A 95 3.77 8.42 5.55
C PRO A 95 3.85 8.66 7.06
N TYR A 96 2.89 9.38 7.64
CA TYR A 96 2.90 9.66 9.06
C TYR A 96 2.46 8.46 9.89
N TYR A 97 1.27 7.92 9.65
CA TYR A 97 0.73 6.84 10.50
C TYR A 97 1.36 5.48 10.18
N ALA A 98 1.45 5.07 8.92
CA ALA A 98 2.08 3.80 8.58
C ALA A 98 3.62 3.89 8.66
N GLY A 99 4.23 4.89 8.00
CA GLY A 99 5.68 4.97 7.88
C GLY A 99 6.39 5.39 9.17
N GLU A 100 5.99 6.52 9.78
CA GLU A 100 6.67 7.06 10.95
C GLU A 100 6.19 6.43 12.26
N LYS A 101 4.87 6.23 12.42
CA LYS A 101 4.28 5.69 13.64
C LYS A 101 4.24 4.16 13.67
N GLY A 102 4.36 3.50 12.51
CA GLY A 102 4.27 2.04 12.41
C GLY A 102 2.88 1.48 12.69
N MET A 103 1.84 2.30 12.51
CA MET A 103 0.45 1.89 12.69
C MET A 103 -0.02 1.03 11.51
N LYS A 104 -1.00 0.17 11.76
CA LYS A 104 -1.60 -0.69 10.75
C LYS A 104 -2.58 0.12 9.90
N VAL A 105 -2.11 0.71 8.81
CA VAL A 105 -2.95 1.43 7.85
C VAL A 105 -3.26 0.51 6.67
N GLN A 106 -4.52 0.11 6.52
CA GLN A 106 -5.00 -0.66 5.38
C GLN A 106 -5.59 0.28 4.34
N VAL A 107 -5.16 0.12 3.08
CA VAL A 107 -5.74 0.85 1.95
C VAL A 107 -6.65 -0.08 1.17
N ALA A 108 -7.87 0.38 0.85
CA ALA A 108 -8.83 -0.38 0.06
C ALA A 108 -9.49 0.54 -0.99
N TYR A 109 -9.40 0.14 -2.26
CA TYR A 109 -9.91 0.92 -3.39
C TYR A 109 -11.31 0.50 -3.78
N LEU A 110 -12.18 1.50 -4.00
CA LEU A 110 -13.55 1.25 -4.44
C LEU A 110 -13.62 0.78 -5.89
N THR A 111 -12.72 1.25 -6.74
CA THR A 111 -12.65 0.85 -8.15
C THR A 111 -11.30 0.24 -8.50
N ASN A 112 -11.25 -0.45 -9.63
CA ASN A 112 -10.02 -1.00 -10.18
C ASN A 112 -9.73 -0.41 -11.56
N HIS A 113 -8.46 -0.52 -11.98
CA HIS A 113 -7.96 -0.06 -13.28
C HIS A 113 -7.34 -1.21 -14.09
N TRP A 114 -7.91 -2.42 -14.01
CA TRP A 114 -7.35 -3.58 -14.74
C TRP A 114 -7.35 -3.42 -16.26
N GLY A 115 -8.16 -2.50 -16.78
CA GLY A 115 -8.15 -2.12 -18.20
C GLY A 115 -6.92 -1.32 -18.64
N GLU A 116 -6.17 -0.74 -17.68
CA GLU A 116 -4.96 0.05 -17.88
C GLU A 116 -3.79 -0.63 -17.17
N PRO A 117 -3.06 -1.53 -17.83
CA PRO A 117 -2.17 -2.48 -17.15
C PRO A 117 -1.02 -1.84 -16.36
N TYR A 118 -0.69 -0.58 -16.63
CA TYR A 118 0.32 0.18 -15.87
C TYR A 118 -0.22 0.72 -14.52
N ARG A 119 -1.52 1.05 -14.41
CA ARG A 119 -2.10 1.70 -13.22
C ARG A 119 -1.95 0.87 -11.93
N PRO A 120 -2.19 -0.45 -11.92
CA PRO A 120 -1.96 -1.26 -10.72
C PRO A 120 -0.50 -1.28 -10.26
N HIS A 121 0.47 -1.17 -11.18
CA HIS A 121 1.88 -1.07 -10.82
C HIS A 121 2.25 0.30 -10.28
N GLU A 122 1.69 1.38 -10.84
CA GLU A 122 1.85 2.74 -10.33
C GLU A 122 1.32 2.83 -8.89
N LEU A 123 0.14 2.29 -8.63
CA LEU A 123 -0.48 2.18 -7.30
C LEU A 123 0.45 1.48 -6.31
N LEU A 124 0.94 0.27 -6.63
CA LEU A 124 1.84 -0.47 -5.74
C LEU A 124 3.16 0.27 -5.50
N ASN A 125 3.71 0.91 -6.53
CA ASN A 125 4.93 1.71 -6.41
C ASN A 125 4.71 2.93 -5.50
N GLY A 126 3.57 3.61 -5.63
CA GLY A 126 3.19 4.75 -4.81
C GLY A 126 3.02 4.37 -3.35
N LEU A 127 2.24 3.34 -3.07
CA LEU A 127 2.01 2.85 -1.70
C LEU A 127 3.31 2.40 -1.02
N TRP A 128 4.18 1.71 -1.75
CA TRP A 128 5.48 1.30 -1.20
C TRP A 128 6.37 2.47 -0.82
N GLU A 129 6.39 3.52 -1.66
CA GLU A 129 7.18 4.75 -1.43
C GLU A 129 6.77 5.46 -0.14
N VAL A 130 5.48 5.46 0.19
CA VAL A 130 4.94 6.15 1.38
C VAL A 130 4.89 5.28 2.64
N GLY A 131 5.47 4.08 2.61
CA GLY A 131 5.61 3.24 3.80
C GLY A 131 4.52 2.20 4.02
N ILE A 132 3.56 2.04 3.10
CA ILE A 132 2.59 0.94 3.16
C ILE A 132 3.31 -0.37 2.83
N ARG A 133 3.06 -1.40 3.63
CA ARG A 133 3.66 -2.75 3.47
C ARG A 133 2.60 -3.85 3.35
N ALA A 134 1.42 -3.65 3.94
CA ALA A 134 0.28 -4.53 3.70
C ALA A 134 -0.26 -4.33 2.28
N TYR A 135 -0.47 -5.43 1.56
CA TYR A 135 -0.99 -5.36 0.19
C TYR A 135 -2.38 -4.70 0.16
N PRO A 136 -2.64 -3.76 -0.75
CA PRO A 136 -3.93 -3.09 -0.82
C PRO A 136 -5.05 -4.06 -1.21
N VAL A 137 -6.27 -3.76 -0.77
CA VAL A 137 -7.48 -4.41 -1.30
C VAL A 137 -7.98 -3.59 -2.49
N ILE A 138 -8.17 -4.24 -3.62
CA ILE A 138 -8.69 -3.61 -4.83
C ILE A 138 -9.99 -4.33 -5.17
N SER A 139 -11.08 -3.58 -5.31
CA SER A 139 -12.39 -4.14 -5.60
C SER A 139 -12.47 -4.76 -7.01
N GLU A 140 -13.57 -5.45 -7.27
CA GLU A 140 -13.88 -5.95 -8.61
C GLU A 140 -14.59 -4.92 -9.51
N PHE A 141 -14.99 -3.75 -8.96
CA PHE A 141 -15.72 -2.73 -9.70
C PHE A 141 -14.78 -1.97 -10.63
N SER A 142 -15.09 -2.00 -11.94
CA SER A 142 -14.33 -1.22 -12.92
C SER A 142 -14.60 0.26 -12.76
N ASP A 143 -13.59 1.09 -13.03
CA ASP A 143 -13.76 2.54 -13.02
C ASP A 143 -14.61 3.01 -14.20
N TYR A 144 -15.61 3.87 -13.90
CA TYR A 144 -16.43 4.57 -14.87
C TYR A 144 -16.52 6.05 -14.51
N TYR A 145 -16.21 6.92 -15.46
CA TYR A 145 -16.28 8.35 -15.23
C TYR A 145 -17.73 8.84 -15.00
N SER A 146 -17.90 9.68 -13.99
CA SER A 146 -19.18 10.32 -13.66
C SER A 146 -18.96 11.73 -13.11
N GLU A 147 -19.83 12.67 -13.49
CA GLU A 147 -19.81 14.07 -13.04
C GLU A 147 -20.79 14.35 -11.89
N ALA A 148 -21.56 13.34 -11.45
CA ALA A 148 -22.55 13.52 -10.40
C ALA A 148 -22.88 12.21 -9.70
N LEU A 149 -23.26 12.29 -8.41
CA LEU A 149 -23.67 11.14 -7.60
C LEU A 149 -24.79 10.32 -8.25
N GLU A 150 -25.86 10.98 -8.72
CA GLU A 150 -27.00 10.27 -9.30
C GLU A 150 -26.64 9.56 -10.61
N HIS A 151 -25.69 10.09 -11.38
CA HIS A 151 -25.18 9.41 -12.55
C HIS A 151 -24.31 8.21 -12.12
N ALA A 152 -23.41 8.38 -11.15
CA ALA A 152 -22.60 7.29 -10.62
C ALA A 152 -23.46 6.11 -10.14
N LYS A 153 -24.56 6.37 -9.40
CA LYS A 153 -25.50 5.34 -8.95
C LYS A 153 -26.14 4.54 -10.10
N THR A 154 -26.20 5.09 -11.32
CA THR A 154 -26.71 4.34 -12.48
C THR A 154 -25.68 3.43 -13.15
N LEU A 155 -24.39 3.67 -12.88
CA LEU A 155 -23.28 2.94 -13.48
C LEU A 155 -22.91 1.68 -12.69
N TYR A 156 -23.29 1.64 -11.40
CA TYR A 156 -22.90 0.58 -10.48
C TYR A 156 -24.08 -0.07 -9.77
N ASP A 157 -23.89 -1.30 -9.34
CA ASP A 157 -24.75 -1.96 -8.36
C ASP A 157 -24.39 -1.43 -6.96
N THR A 158 -25.12 -0.39 -6.52
CA THR A 158 -24.82 0.30 -5.25
C THR A 158 -25.03 -0.59 -4.03
N GLU A 159 -25.87 -1.61 -4.10
CA GLU A 159 -26.06 -2.56 -3.01
C GLU A 159 -24.82 -3.47 -2.83
N LYS A 160 -24.23 -3.93 -3.96
CA LYS A 160 -22.99 -4.69 -3.89
C LYS A 160 -21.81 -3.85 -3.44
N MET A 161 -21.73 -2.58 -3.87
CA MET A 161 -20.68 -1.68 -3.40
C MET A 161 -20.82 -1.40 -1.91
N LEU A 162 -22.05 -1.19 -1.41
CA LEU A 162 -22.30 -1.02 0.02
C LEU A 162 -21.94 -2.29 0.81
N ALA A 163 -22.29 -3.46 0.28
CA ALA A 163 -21.88 -4.73 0.88
C ALA A 163 -20.36 -4.87 0.98
N TYR A 164 -19.64 -4.41 -0.05
CA TYR A 164 -18.18 -4.41 -0.07
C TYR A 164 -17.60 -3.51 1.05
N GLU A 165 -18.08 -2.28 1.20
CA GLU A 165 -17.58 -1.38 2.26
C GLU A 165 -17.93 -1.87 3.67
N VAL A 166 -19.16 -2.40 3.87
CA VAL A 166 -19.53 -3.04 5.13
C VAL A 166 -18.63 -4.24 5.43
N GLU A 167 -18.29 -5.05 4.40
CA GLU A 167 -17.36 -6.17 4.56
C GLU A 167 -15.96 -5.68 4.93
N LEU A 168 -15.45 -4.61 4.31
CA LEU A 168 -14.15 -4.03 4.65
C LEU A 168 -14.09 -3.61 6.13
N ILE A 169 -15.09 -2.87 6.61
CA ILE A 169 -15.15 -2.44 8.01
C ILE A 169 -15.16 -3.65 8.96
N ARG A 170 -16.00 -4.65 8.69
CA ARG A 170 -16.08 -5.85 9.52
C ARG A 170 -14.84 -6.72 9.49
N ARG A 171 -14.19 -6.81 8.33
CA ARG A 171 -12.98 -7.58 8.13
C ARG A 171 -11.79 -6.96 8.83
N PHE A 172 -11.61 -5.66 8.67
CA PHE A 172 -10.42 -4.96 9.15
C PHE A 172 -10.60 -4.30 10.52
N LYS A 173 -11.83 -4.13 10.98
CA LYS A 173 -12.16 -3.57 12.30
C LYS A 173 -11.40 -2.28 12.64
N PRO A 174 -11.37 -1.29 11.72
CA PRO A 174 -10.59 -0.07 11.91
C PRO A 174 -11.19 0.81 13.01
N GLU A 175 -10.36 1.33 13.89
CA GLU A 175 -10.76 2.38 14.82
C GLU A 175 -11.12 3.67 14.08
N VAL A 176 -10.40 3.96 13.01
CA VAL A 176 -10.56 5.17 12.18
C VAL A 176 -10.77 4.77 10.72
N VAL A 177 -11.76 5.40 10.08
CA VAL A 177 -11.96 5.33 8.62
C VAL A 177 -11.83 6.72 8.02
N VAL A 178 -11.17 6.82 6.87
CA VAL A 178 -11.00 8.07 6.13
C VAL A 178 -11.43 7.87 4.67
N ASP A 179 -12.20 8.84 4.14
CA ASP A 179 -12.73 8.84 2.79
C ASP A 179 -12.75 10.25 2.19
N HIS A 180 -13.24 10.38 0.98
CA HIS A 180 -13.33 11.56 0.15
C HIS A 180 -14.26 12.67 0.68
N ASP A 181 -14.27 13.80 -0.03
CA ASP A 181 -15.25 14.88 0.12
C ASP A 181 -16.64 14.38 -0.31
N ILE A 182 -17.66 14.68 0.49
CA ILE A 182 -19.07 14.37 0.16
C ILE A 182 -19.54 15.02 -1.15
N ASN A 183 -18.88 16.11 -1.56
CA ASN A 183 -19.15 16.78 -2.84
C ASN A 183 -18.29 16.25 -3.98
N GLY A 184 -17.41 15.31 -3.70
CA GLY A 184 -16.42 14.77 -4.62
C GLY A 184 -15.36 15.78 -5.00
N GLU A 185 -14.09 15.44 -4.87
CA GLU A 185 -13.02 16.26 -5.38
C GLU A 185 -13.18 16.42 -6.90
N TYR A 186 -12.96 17.59 -7.39
CA TYR A 186 -13.21 17.99 -8.80
C TYR A 186 -14.65 17.78 -9.28
N GLY A 187 -15.61 17.53 -8.38
CA GLY A 187 -16.99 17.19 -8.72
C GLY A 187 -17.12 15.76 -9.27
N HIS A 188 -16.18 14.87 -8.96
CA HIS A 188 -16.17 13.48 -9.46
C HIS A 188 -17.29 12.66 -8.81
N GLY A 189 -18.23 12.18 -9.62
CA GLY A 189 -19.43 11.48 -9.12
C GLY A 189 -19.12 10.16 -8.41
N VAL A 190 -18.02 9.47 -8.75
CA VAL A 190 -17.67 8.21 -8.08
C VAL A 190 -17.02 8.48 -6.71
N HIS A 191 -16.33 9.62 -6.50
CA HIS A 191 -15.91 10.04 -5.15
C HIS A 191 -17.15 10.34 -4.26
N MET A 192 -18.14 11.05 -4.82
CA MET A 192 -19.42 11.26 -4.12
C MET A 192 -20.10 9.94 -3.79
N LEU A 193 -20.04 8.95 -4.69
CA LEU A 193 -20.63 7.64 -4.49
C LEU A 193 -19.91 6.89 -3.35
N ASN A 194 -18.57 6.89 -3.33
CA ASN A 194 -17.76 6.28 -2.28
C ASN A 194 -18.20 6.81 -0.91
N THR A 195 -18.16 8.12 -0.73
CA THR A 195 -18.57 8.76 0.52
C THR A 195 -20.03 8.48 0.88
N TRP A 196 -20.95 8.48 -0.10
CA TRP A 196 -22.35 8.16 0.12
C TRP A 196 -22.56 6.72 0.58
N LEU A 197 -21.74 5.78 0.09
CA LEU A 197 -21.74 4.38 0.54
C LEU A 197 -21.14 4.27 1.95
N LEU A 198 -20.00 4.91 2.22
CA LEU A 198 -19.37 4.89 3.54
C LEU A 198 -20.30 5.42 4.64
N GLN A 199 -21.04 6.50 4.39
CA GLN A 199 -22.01 7.03 5.34
C GLN A 199 -23.03 5.98 5.78
N GLN A 200 -23.43 5.09 4.89
CA GLN A 200 -24.34 3.98 5.20
C GLN A 200 -23.59 2.79 5.81
N ALA A 201 -22.39 2.50 5.32
CA ALA A 201 -21.59 1.37 5.79
C ALA A 201 -21.21 1.49 7.26
N VAL A 202 -20.84 2.70 7.74
CA VAL A 202 -20.51 2.92 9.16
C VAL A 202 -21.71 2.79 10.09
N GLU A 203 -22.93 3.07 9.60
CA GLU A 203 -24.17 2.87 10.37
C GLU A 203 -24.61 1.39 10.37
N GLN A 204 -24.29 0.64 9.33
CA GLN A 204 -24.77 -0.73 9.14
C GLN A 204 -23.78 -1.81 9.60
N SER A 205 -22.48 -1.51 9.63
CA SER A 205 -21.44 -2.47 9.97
C SER A 205 -21.58 -3.05 11.39
N GLY A 206 -22.11 -2.26 12.34
CA GLY A 206 -22.39 -2.67 13.71
C GLY A 206 -23.64 -3.57 13.86
N ASN A 207 -24.47 -3.74 12.83
CA ASN A 207 -25.73 -4.48 12.89
C ASN A 207 -25.71 -5.73 12.00
N ALA A 208 -25.79 -6.92 12.64
CA ALA A 208 -25.73 -8.20 11.93
C ALA A 208 -26.92 -8.47 10.97
N GLN A 209 -27.99 -7.68 11.02
CA GLN A 209 -29.13 -7.84 10.11
C GLN A 209 -28.82 -7.32 8.70
N TYR A 210 -27.90 -6.35 8.59
CA TYR A 210 -27.38 -5.90 7.30
C TYR A 210 -26.24 -6.81 6.85
N PHE A 211 -26.30 -7.26 5.61
CA PHE A 211 -25.28 -8.13 5.01
C PHE A 211 -24.85 -9.30 5.93
N PRO A 212 -25.79 -10.21 6.26
CA PRO A 212 -25.56 -11.23 7.29
C PRO A 212 -24.40 -12.17 6.99
N GLU A 213 -24.05 -12.37 5.72
CA GLU A 213 -22.93 -13.23 5.32
C GLU A 213 -21.59 -12.66 5.83
N SER A 214 -21.33 -11.37 5.66
CA SER A 214 -20.11 -10.74 6.17
C SER A 214 -20.14 -10.65 7.71
N ALA A 215 -21.33 -10.47 8.32
CA ALA A 215 -21.46 -10.51 9.76
C ALA A 215 -21.16 -11.90 10.35
N GLN A 216 -21.60 -12.96 9.67
CA GLN A 216 -21.28 -14.34 10.07
C GLN A 216 -19.79 -14.64 9.94
N LYS A 217 -19.13 -14.10 8.91
CA LYS A 217 -17.72 -14.37 8.58
C LYS A 217 -16.75 -13.61 9.48
N TYR A 218 -17.03 -12.35 9.78
CA TYR A 218 -16.09 -11.45 10.46
C TYR A 218 -16.59 -10.90 11.79
N GLY A 219 -17.87 -11.08 12.11
CA GLY A 219 -18.56 -10.38 13.20
C GLY A 219 -19.08 -9.01 12.76
N THR A 220 -19.61 -8.26 13.71
CA THR A 220 -19.99 -6.85 13.52
C THR A 220 -18.94 -5.94 14.12
N PHE A 221 -18.83 -4.72 13.59
CA PHE A 221 -17.89 -3.73 14.10
C PHE A 221 -18.47 -2.33 13.99
N ASP A 222 -18.31 -1.52 15.03
CA ASP A 222 -18.72 -0.12 15.07
C ASP A 222 -17.47 0.77 15.09
N VAL A 223 -17.27 1.54 14.03
CA VAL A 223 -16.10 2.40 13.84
C VAL A 223 -16.11 3.53 14.84
N GLN A 224 -15.00 3.77 15.55
CA GLN A 224 -14.95 4.82 16.56
C GLN A 224 -14.97 6.22 15.96
N LYS A 225 -14.27 6.44 14.81
CA LYS A 225 -14.21 7.75 14.14
C LYS A 225 -14.20 7.60 12.63
N THR A 226 -14.98 8.43 11.98
CA THR A 226 -15.04 8.51 10.51
C THR A 226 -14.74 9.94 10.10
N TYR A 227 -13.71 10.13 9.27
CA TYR A 227 -13.33 11.42 8.72
C TYR A 227 -13.56 11.47 7.22
N LEU A 228 -13.99 12.64 6.76
CA LEU A 228 -14.13 12.91 5.34
C LEU A 228 -13.22 14.09 4.96
N HIS A 229 -12.57 13.97 3.81
CA HIS A 229 -11.76 15.03 3.24
C HIS A 229 -12.64 16.28 3.01
N LEU A 230 -12.13 17.45 3.36
CA LEU A 230 -12.79 18.75 3.26
C LEU A 230 -14.17 18.89 3.96
N TYR A 231 -14.55 17.95 4.83
CA TYR A 231 -15.79 18.06 5.59
C TYR A 231 -15.66 19.20 6.61
N PRO A 232 -16.69 20.10 6.70
CA PRO A 232 -16.52 21.34 7.45
C PRO A 232 -16.73 21.23 8.96
N GLU A 233 -17.25 20.09 9.46
CA GLU A 233 -17.57 19.94 10.87
C GLU A 233 -16.41 19.32 11.64
N ASN A 234 -16.10 19.90 12.81
CA ASN A 234 -14.98 19.50 13.67
C ASN A 234 -13.69 19.25 12.83
N GLU A 235 -13.31 20.32 12.10
CA GLU A 235 -12.19 20.28 11.16
C GLU A 235 -10.89 19.90 11.86
N LEU A 236 -10.18 18.95 11.25
CA LEU A 236 -8.85 18.53 11.59
C LEU A 236 -7.91 18.96 10.47
N ILE A 237 -6.83 19.69 10.83
CA ILE A 237 -5.75 20.03 9.91
C ILE A 237 -4.52 19.23 10.29
N MET A 238 -4.16 18.28 9.45
CA MET A 238 -3.01 17.40 9.67
C MET A 238 -1.69 18.18 9.51
N ASP A 239 -0.75 17.99 10.45
CA ASP A 239 0.63 18.45 10.27
C ASP A 239 1.35 17.56 9.25
N VAL A 240 1.69 18.15 8.11
CA VAL A 240 2.45 17.48 7.04
C VAL A 240 3.83 18.06 6.85
N ASP A 241 4.23 19.03 7.66
CA ASP A 241 5.48 19.78 7.53
C ASP A 241 6.55 19.36 8.55
N THR A 242 6.20 18.61 9.59
CA THR A 242 7.17 18.05 10.52
C THR A 242 8.00 16.95 9.86
N PRO A 243 9.36 17.01 9.96
CA PRO A 243 10.25 16.00 9.39
C PRO A 243 10.04 14.61 10.01
N LEU A 244 9.96 13.58 9.17
CA LEU A 244 9.77 12.18 9.54
C LEU A 244 11.12 11.45 9.56
N LYS A 245 11.44 10.80 10.68
CA LYS A 245 12.71 10.06 10.85
C LYS A 245 12.76 8.82 9.94
N ALA A 246 11.63 8.13 9.80
CA ALA A 246 11.52 6.96 8.94
C ALA A 246 11.84 7.25 7.46
N PHE A 247 11.71 8.51 7.05
CA PHE A 247 11.97 8.96 5.67
C PHE A 247 13.21 9.87 5.55
N GLY A 248 14.17 9.73 6.47
CA GLY A 248 15.43 10.48 6.42
C GLY A 248 15.28 11.99 6.58
N GLY A 249 14.23 12.43 7.28
CA GLY A 249 13.96 13.84 7.55
C GLY A 249 13.11 14.55 6.49
N LYS A 250 12.59 13.83 5.50
CA LYS A 250 11.54 14.37 4.62
C LYS A 250 10.26 14.58 5.41
N THR A 251 9.48 15.57 5.02
CA THR A 251 8.15 15.84 5.60
C THR A 251 7.11 14.85 5.04
N ALA A 252 5.97 14.68 5.73
CA ALA A 252 4.88 13.84 5.24
C ALA A 252 4.39 14.30 3.86
N TYR A 253 4.36 15.61 3.62
CA TYR A 253 4.03 16.17 2.31
C TYR A 253 5.03 15.78 1.22
N GLU A 254 6.34 15.92 1.48
CA GLU A 254 7.37 15.55 0.52
C GLU A 254 7.32 14.06 0.17
N VAL A 255 7.01 13.21 1.15
CA VAL A 255 6.84 11.76 0.93
C VAL A 255 5.58 11.47 0.14
N ALA A 256 4.45 12.16 0.41
CA ALA A 256 3.23 12.02 -0.40
C ALA A 256 3.46 12.42 -1.86
N VAL A 257 4.16 13.52 -2.11
CA VAL A 257 4.57 13.95 -3.47
C VAL A 257 5.46 12.90 -4.14
N ALA A 258 6.38 12.27 -3.39
CA ALA A 258 7.21 11.18 -3.92
C ALA A 258 6.38 9.95 -4.27
N GLY A 259 5.38 9.59 -3.45
CA GLY A 259 4.40 8.53 -3.73
C GLY A 259 3.61 8.83 -5.00
N PHE A 260 3.02 10.02 -5.09
CA PHE A 260 2.28 10.44 -6.28
C PHE A 260 3.15 10.45 -7.54
N SER A 261 4.45 10.75 -7.42
CA SER A 261 5.38 10.70 -8.55
C SER A 261 5.49 9.33 -9.23
N LYS A 262 5.04 8.25 -8.55
CA LYS A 262 4.99 6.90 -9.14
C LYS A 262 3.79 6.69 -10.05
N HIS A 263 2.75 7.51 -9.93
CA HIS A 263 1.60 7.54 -10.83
C HIS A 263 1.92 8.36 -12.09
N VAL A 264 2.88 7.86 -12.88
CA VAL A 264 3.44 8.55 -14.06
C VAL A 264 2.35 8.95 -15.05
N SER A 265 1.35 8.12 -15.23
CA SER A 265 0.21 8.36 -16.12
C SER A 265 -0.65 9.55 -15.69
N GLN A 266 -0.62 9.94 -14.40
CA GLN A 266 -1.49 10.96 -13.80
C GLN A 266 -0.80 12.31 -13.59
N GLN A 267 0.54 12.37 -13.66
CA GLN A 267 1.34 13.58 -13.40
C GLN A 267 0.94 14.81 -14.21
N LYS A 268 0.34 14.60 -15.36
CA LYS A 268 -0.08 15.68 -16.25
C LYS A 268 -1.35 16.39 -15.76
N TRP A 269 -2.17 15.71 -14.98
CA TRP A 269 -3.52 16.15 -14.65
C TRP A 269 -3.67 16.62 -13.20
N PHE A 270 -2.92 16.02 -12.29
CA PHE A 270 -3.10 16.20 -10.86
C PHE A 270 -1.78 16.51 -10.15
N SER A 271 -1.90 17.04 -8.93
CA SER A 271 -0.80 17.31 -8.01
C SER A 271 -1.27 17.14 -6.57
N VAL A 272 -0.36 16.84 -5.66
CA VAL A 272 -0.64 16.88 -4.23
C VAL A 272 -0.61 18.34 -3.77
N GLU A 273 -1.71 18.82 -3.19
CA GLU A 273 -1.84 20.21 -2.76
C GLU A 273 -1.97 20.30 -1.24
N LYS A 274 -1.12 21.10 -0.58
CA LYS A 274 -1.23 21.42 0.85
C LYS A 274 -1.80 22.81 1.13
N SER A 275 -2.55 23.34 0.15
CA SER A 275 -3.29 24.60 0.25
C SER A 275 -4.29 24.68 -0.88
N GLY A 276 -5.26 25.59 -0.77
CA GLY A 276 -6.24 25.78 -1.83
C GLY A 276 -7.49 24.92 -1.65
N LYS A 277 -8.17 24.64 -2.76
CA LYS A 277 -9.51 23.99 -2.73
C LYS A 277 -9.43 22.52 -2.30
N TYR A 278 -8.37 21.82 -2.68
CA TYR A 278 -8.20 20.39 -2.44
C TYR A 278 -6.99 20.14 -1.51
N ASP A 279 -6.93 20.93 -0.42
CA ASP A 279 -5.86 20.83 0.58
C ASP A 279 -5.88 19.46 1.27
N CYS A 280 -4.90 18.62 0.94
CA CYS A 280 -4.78 17.24 1.43
C CYS A 280 -4.59 17.10 2.95
N ARG A 281 -4.52 18.21 3.69
CA ARG A 281 -4.40 18.21 5.16
C ARG A 281 -5.74 18.31 5.86
N LYS A 282 -6.81 18.71 5.14
CA LYS A 282 -8.09 19.10 5.74
C LYS A 282 -9.08 17.97 5.74
N PHE A 283 -9.49 17.59 6.93
CA PHE A 283 -10.50 16.59 7.15
C PHE A 283 -11.50 17.09 8.18
N GLY A 284 -12.71 16.56 8.15
CA GLY A 284 -13.69 16.82 9.21
C GLY A 284 -14.22 15.53 9.80
N LEU A 285 -14.58 15.57 11.07
CA LEU A 285 -15.12 14.43 11.79
C LEU A 285 -16.61 14.27 11.45
N TYR A 286 -16.89 13.33 10.54
CA TYR A 286 -18.26 13.03 10.11
C TYR A 286 -19.06 12.28 11.19
N ARG A 287 -18.44 11.26 11.82
CA ARG A 287 -19.09 10.43 12.84
C ARG A 287 -18.09 10.05 13.92
N THR A 288 -18.57 10.02 15.16
CA THR A 288 -17.76 9.54 16.30
C THR A 288 -18.62 8.86 17.36
N THR A 289 -18.07 7.81 17.98
CA THR A 289 -18.61 7.16 19.18
C THR A 289 -17.80 7.49 20.45
N VAL A 290 -16.68 8.22 20.29
CA VAL A 290 -15.70 8.50 21.37
C VAL A 290 -15.54 9.99 21.70
N GLY A 291 -16.35 10.85 21.08
CA GLY A 291 -16.35 12.29 21.33
C GLY A 291 -15.65 13.12 20.25
N LEU A 292 -15.86 14.44 20.31
CA LEU A 292 -15.29 15.39 19.36
C LEU A 292 -13.79 15.62 19.60
N ASP A 293 -13.10 16.01 18.53
CA ASP A 293 -11.69 16.36 18.60
C ASP A 293 -11.48 17.73 19.25
N SER A 294 -10.36 17.90 19.94
CA SER A 294 -9.94 19.18 20.53
C SER A 294 -9.22 20.08 19.52
N GLY A 295 -8.92 19.58 18.30
CA GLY A 295 -8.22 20.30 17.24
C GLY A 295 -6.70 20.18 17.29
N ILE A 296 -6.15 19.14 17.92
CA ILE A 296 -4.71 18.87 17.94
C ILE A 296 -4.16 18.29 16.62
N GLY A 297 -5.05 17.95 15.67
CA GLY A 297 -4.65 17.45 14.36
C GLY A 297 -4.31 15.96 14.31
N ASP A 298 -4.82 15.15 15.25
CA ASP A 298 -4.60 13.72 15.31
C ASP A 298 -5.90 12.94 15.08
N PHE A 299 -5.94 12.07 14.07
CA PHE A 299 -7.10 11.23 13.77
C PHE A 299 -7.45 10.26 14.90
N PHE A 300 -6.50 9.94 15.77
CA PHE A 300 -6.67 8.99 16.88
C PHE A 300 -6.95 9.66 18.23
N GLU A 301 -7.22 10.96 18.25
CA GLU A 301 -7.63 11.64 19.48
C GLU A 301 -8.88 10.95 20.06
N ASN A 302 -8.88 10.65 21.37
CA ASN A 302 -9.93 9.94 22.11
C ASN A 302 -10.18 8.47 21.66
N VAL A 303 -9.46 7.94 20.67
CA VAL A 303 -9.60 6.54 20.25
C VAL A 303 -9.09 5.59 21.34
N THR A 304 -9.82 4.52 21.57
CA THR A 304 -9.42 3.45 22.49
C THR A 304 -9.14 2.19 21.70
N PHE A 305 -7.91 1.70 21.75
CA PHE A 305 -7.55 0.42 21.16
C PHE A 305 -8.01 -0.71 22.08
N SER A 306 -8.64 -1.73 21.50
CA SER A 306 -9.15 -2.90 22.26
C SER A 306 -8.02 -3.79 22.78
N ASP A 307 -6.90 -3.82 22.05
CA ASP A 307 -5.64 -4.42 22.49
C ASP A 307 -4.54 -3.37 22.35
N ALA A 308 -3.67 -3.24 23.37
CA ALA A 308 -2.51 -2.38 23.23
C ALA A 308 -1.72 -2.81 21.96
N PRO A 309 -1.29 -1.89 21.10
CA PRO A 309 -0.55 -2.27 19.90
C PRO A 309 0.59 -3.18 20.31
N ASP A 310 0.75 -4.31 19.60
CA ASP A 310 1.90 -5.19 19.82
C ASP A 310 3.16 -4.33 19.81
N PRO A 311 3.99 -4.37 20.85
CA PRO A 311 5.21 -3.58 20.86
C PRO A 311 6.00 -3.95 19.60
N LEU A 312 6.36 -2.94 18.82
CA LEU A 312 7.19 -3.12 17.62
C LEU A 312 8.33 -4.09 17.97
N PRO A 313 8.56 -5.15 17.17
CA PRO A 313 9.69 -6.02 17.40
C PRO A 313 10.94 -5.15 17.52
N PRO A 314 11.76 -5.33 18.57
CA PRO A 314 12.94 -4.52 18.77
C PRO A 314 13.76 -4.58 17.46
N LYS A 315 14.03 -3.41 16.85
CA LYS A 315 15.02 -3.32 15.80
C LYS A 315 16.29 -3.93 16.40
N GLU A 316 16.75 -5.06 15.87
CA GLU A 316 18.05 -5.62 16.23
C GLU A 316 19.08 -4.51 15.94
N GLU A 317 19.54 -3.84 16.99
CA GLU A 317 20.73 -3.00 16.92
C GLU A 317 21.84 -3.96 16.49
N SER A 318 22.33 -3.78 15.26
CA SER A 318 23.54 -4.45 14.81
C SER A 318 24.66 -3.97 15.73
N THR A 319 25.00 -4.79 16.72
CA THR A 319 26.23 -4.65 17.47
C THR A 319 27.37 -4.79 16.47
N GLN A 320 27.94 -3.67 16.07
CA GLN A 320 29.26 -3.64 15.48
C GLN A 320 30.22 -4.17 16.56
N GLU A 321 30.61 -5.41 16.44
CA GLU A 321 31.80 -5.90 17.13
C GLU A 321 32.99 -5.12 16.61
N THR A 322 33.50 -4.23 17.45
CA THR A 322 34.80 -3.60 17.28
C THR A 322 35.85 -4.69 17.48
N ALA A 323 36.40 -5.19 16.39
CA ALA A 323 37.60 -5.97 16.42
C ALA A 323 38.76 -5.07 16.86
N SER A 324 39.25 -5.32 18.09
CA SER A 324 40.47 -4.73 18.61
C SER A 324 41.70 -5.36 17.98
N ASP A 325 42.58 -4.50 17.51
CA ASP A 325 44.03 -4.59 17.34
C ASP A 325 44.75 -5.98 17.43
N ILE A 326 45.26 -6.39 16.29
CA ILE A 326 46.54 -7.11 16.25
C ILE A 326 47.45 -6.36 15.26
N GLN A 327 48.45 -5.66 15.83
CA GLN A 327 49.58 -5.11 15.09
C GLN A 327 50.46 -6.27 14.59
N THR A 328 50.81 -6.23 13.32
CA THR A 328 52.11 -6.74 12.84
C THR A 328 52.57 -5.87 11.66
N GLU A 329 53.71 -5.26 11.88
CA GLU A 329 54.48 -4.51 10.87
C GLU A 329 54.96 -5.42 9.74
N SER A 330 54.92 -4.96 8.49
CA SER A 330 56.13 -4.82 7.65
C SER A 330 55.75 -4.23 6.27
N SER A 331 56.49 -3.21 5.97
CA SER A 331 56.88 -2.58 4.71
C SER A 331 56.65 -3.35 3.38
N ASP A 332 56.14 -2.70 2.36
CA ASP A 332 56.79 -2.10 1.20
C ASP A 332 55.81 -1.83 0.07
N THR A 333 55.85 -0.58 -0.32
CA THR A 333 55.67 0.06 -1.64
C THR A 333 55.10 -0.71 -2.84
N VAL A 334 54.26 0.08 -3.58
CA VAL A 334 54.16 0.27 -5.03
C VAL A 334 52.89 -0.19 -5.74
N SER A 335 52.29 0.82 -6.36
CA SER A 335 51.59 0.81 -7.67
C SER A 335 50.07 0.63 -7.69
N LYS A 336 49.44 1.78 -7.96
CA LYS A 336 48.09 1.88 -8.53
C LYS A 336 47.99 1.10 -9.84
N THR A 337 46.98 0.23 -9.91
CA THR A 337 46.33 -0.11 -11.18
C THR A 337 44.87 -0.38 -10.88
N GLU A 338 43.99 0.51 -11.33
CA GLU A 338 42.56 0.26 -11.44
C GLU A 338 42.36 -0.87 -12.46
N SER A 339 41.86 -2.00 -12.01
CA SER A 339 41.30 -3.01 -12.89
C SER A 339 39.85 -3.25 -12.47
N THR A 340 38.92 -2.67 -13.20
CA THR A 340 37.51 -3.04 -13.22
C THR A 340 37.40 -4.47 -13.74
N LEU A 341 37.19 -5.40 -12.85
CA LEU A 341 36.78 -6.78 -13.16
C LEU A 341 35.25 -6.84 -13.27
N SER A 342 34.78 -6.74 -14.53
CA SER A 342 33.38 -7.10 -14.83
C SER A 342 33.29 -8.61 -14.96
N PHE A 343 32.58 -9.24 -14.00
CA PHE A 343 32.21 -10.65 -14.10
C PHE A 343 30.88 -10.76 -14.84
N TRP A 344 30.89 -11.38 -16.00
CA TRP A 344 29.70 -11.77 -16.73
C TRP A 344 29.24 -13.15 -16.25
N TYR A 345 28.05 -13.21 -15.69
CA TYR A 345 27.36 -14.48 -15.42
C TYR A 345 26.16 -14.57 -16.36
N LEU A 346 26.15 -15.56 -17.23
CA LEU A 346 24.98 -15.97 -18.02
C LEU A 346 24.19 -16.98 -17.18
N ILE A 347 22.99 -16.64 -16.78
CA ILE A 347 22.06 -17.56 -16.13
C ILE A 347 20.99 -17.91 -17.16
N PRO A 348 20.85 -19.16 -17.59
CA PRO A 348 19.75 -19.58 -18.44
C PRO A 348 18.45 -19.62 -17.64
N ILE A 349 17.46 -18.89 -18.13
CA ILE A 349 16.10 -18.92 -17.60
C ILE A 349 15.23 -19.69 -18.60
N VAL A 350 14.64 -20.78 -18.16
CA VAL A 350 13.73 -21.60 -18.98
C VAL A 350 12.29 -21.23 -18.64
N LEU A 351 11.59 -20.60 -19.57
CA LEU A 351 10.18 -20.24 -19.46
C LEU A 351 9.38 -21.11 -20.43
N GLY A 352 8.54 -22.00 -19.92
CA GLY A 352 7.50 -22.70 -20.69
C GLY A 352 7.91 -23.19 -22.08
N GLY A 353 9.13 -23.70 -22.28
CA GLY A 353 9.66 -24.19 -23.55
C GLY A 353 10.47 -23.18 -24.36
N ALA A 354 10.66 -21.96 -23.89
CA ALA A 354 11.57 -20.96 -24.48
C ALA A 354 12.75 -20.71 -23.55
N VAL A 355 13.98 -20.65 -24.10
CA VAL A 355 15.19 -20.27 -23.36
C VAL A 355 15.44 -18.78 -23.59
N LEU A 356 15.33 -17.97 -22.55
CA LEU A 356 15.72 -16.56 -22.59
C LEU A 356 17.12 -16.42 -21.95
N LEU A 357 18.08 -15.91 -22.70
CA LEU A 357 19.40 -15.55 -22.18
C LEU A 357 19.38 -14.08 -21.75
N CYS A 358 19.34 -13.82 -20.44
CA CYS A 358 19.49 -12.47 -19.91
C CYS A 358 20.95 -12.17 -19.60
N CYS A 359 21.49 -11.12 -20.22
CA CYS A 359 22.76 -10.53 -19.80
C CYS A 359 22.49 -9.54 -18.67
N ILE A 360 23.09 -9.78 -17.50
CA ILE A 360 23.06 -8.83 -16.38
C ILE A 360 24.33 -7.97 -16.52
N ILE A 361 24.13 -6.67 -16.68
CA ILE A 361 25.19 -5.66 -16.70
C ILE A 361 25.45 -5.16 -15.30
#